data_d5079e32d12c5ab0bc126074952b4710
#
_entry.id   d5079e32d12c5ab0bc126074952b4710
#
_cell.length_a   1.000
_cell.length_b   1.000
_cell.length_c   1.000
_cell.angle_alpha   90.00
_cell.angle_beta   90.00
_cell.angle_gamma   90.00
#
_symmetry.space_group_name_H-M   'P 1'
#
loop_
_entity.id
_entity.type
_entity.pdbx_description
1 polymer ?
#
loop_
_entity_poly.entity_id
_entity_poly.type
_entity_poly.pdbx_seq_one_letter_code
_entity_poly.pdbx_strand_id
1 'polypeptide(L)'
;MRIARTMDLIPALLLVVAGCGTTPGPLDAGGTGCDAGSSCPGEPPPESVCLERLAADVLEDGCGVFVAGSFGNGDDANPGTRDKPVRTLQRGVELARTGRGRVFACDDGFFEPLTLPSGVDLIGGFSCLFWHREPGNRPMHQATHSTDILLTVVPASDGDTGAADGVSTIVDMRFTSHGPITMLVRSGTAVELIRTYFRASHGWGGGHGEDWPSQRVGAAGRNGLYGGDACSATTVPGGAEVVNPCEGGLPSTGGKGGDGLPDGAGDGDDGQPDASSDPGAGSGGRGDVAGVGCYSGAPGDPGALGNVGAPGQGIGRVSETGWEGDKAGDGTWGMPGQGGGGGGGRRGGLSACGVASKGGAGGGSGGAGGCGGEGGRGGGNGYPSIGIIALHAKLTVRESVIETSGGGPGGNGGQPQGGGKGGRGAPGGAVGDGT
;
A
#
# COMPACT_ATOMS: atom_id res chain seq x y z
N MET A 1 -1.80 -18.90 -24.80
CA MET A 1 -2.65 -18.49 -25.93
C MET A 1 -1.76 -18.38 -27.16
N ARG A 2 -1.87 -19.33 -28.07
CA ARG A 2 -1.06 -19.34 -29.31
C ARG A 2 -1.79 -18.53 -30.37
N ILE A 3 -1.18 -17.46 -30.86
CA ILE A 3 -1.71 -16.66 -31.97
C ILE A 3 -0.95 -17.02 -33.23
N ALA A 4 -1.71 -17.39 -34.27
CA ALA A 4 -1.25 -17.84 -35.56
C ALA A 4 -0.80 -16.66 -36.44
N ARG A 5 0.13 -16.99 -37.36
CA ARG A 5 0.80 -16.14 -38.35
C ARG A 5 -0.16 -15.56 -39.40
N THR A 6 0.10 -14.34 -39.82
CA THR A 6 -0.09 -13.91 -41.21
C THR A 6 1.19 -13.22 -41.68
N MET A 7 1.74 -13.76 -42.75
CA MET A 7 2.85 -13.17 -43.52
C MET A 7 2.25 -12.18 -44.52
N ASP A 8 2.67 -10.93 -44.47
CA ASP A 8 2.50 -10.01 -45.59
C ASP A 8 3.89 -9.50 -46.04
N LEU A 9 4.22 -9.87 -47.26
CA LEU A 9 5.39 -9.42 -48.01
C LEU A 9 5.05 -8.06 -48.66
N ILE A 10 5.82 -7.01 -48.34
CA ILE A 10 5.80 -5.75 -49.10
C ILE A 10 7.18 -5.54 -49.74
N PRO A 11 7.24 -5.24 -51.03
CA PRO A 11 8.51 -5.16 -51.77
C PRO A 11 9.20 -3.81 -51.55
N ALA A 12 10.53 -3.86 -51.50
CA ALA A 12 11.43 -2.73 -51.46
C ALA A 12 11.36 -1.88 -52.72
N LEU A 13 11.10 -0.60 -52.58
CA LEU A 13 11.22 0.38 -53.67
C LEU A 13 12.57 1.10 -53.55
N LEU A 14 13.45 0.83 -54.47
CA LEU A 14 14.75 1.48 -54.64
C LEU A 14 14.53 2.85 -55.34
N LEU A 15 14.88 3.97 -54.71
CA LEU A 15 14.98 5.24 -55.40
C LEU A 15 16.44 5.70 -55.45
N VAL A 16 17.03 5.57 -56.65
CA VAL A 16 18.35 6.14 -56.97
C VAL A 16 18.16 7.58 -57.43
N VAL A 17 18.80 8.53 -56.72
CA VAL A 17 18.96 9.90 -57.23
C VAL A 17 20.46 10.18 -57.37
N ALA A 18 20.91 10.24 -58.62
CA ALA A 18 22.24 10.70 -58.97
C ALA A 18 22.20 12.24 -59.15
N GLY A 19 23.14 12.91 -58.51
CA GLY A 19 23.39 14.35 -58.72
C GLY A 19 24.88 14.63 -58.63
N CYS A 20 25.55 14.75 -59.76
CA CYS A 20 26.91 15.27 -59.89
C CYS A 20 26.94 16.79 -59.82
N GLY A 21 27.91 17.30 -59.07
CA GLY A 21 28.25 18.73 -59.09
C GLY A 21 29.65 18.93 -58.53
N THR A 22 30.62 19.03 -59.43
CA THR A 22 32.03 19.32 -59.12
C THR A 22 32.34 20.80 -59.21
N THR A 23 32.96 21.38 -58.17
CA THR A 23 33.89 22.50 -58.29
C THR A 23 35.05 22.35 -57.30
N PRO A 24 36.31 22.46 -57.72
CA PRO A 24 37.47 22.32 -56.83
C PRO A 24 37.80 23.70 -56.21
N GLY A 25 37.91 23.75 -54.87
CA GLY A 25 38.51 24.86 -54.11
C GLY A 25 39.91 24.49 -53.63
N PRO A 26 40.75 25.44 -53.20
CA PRO A 26 42.21 25.30 -53.11
C PRO A 26 42.66 24.47 -51.93
N LEU A 27 43.79 23.77 -52.17
CA LEU A 27 44.53 22.94 -51.26
C LEU A 27 45.09 23.71 -50.05
N ASP A 28 44.65 23.39 -48.84
CA ASP A 28 45.40 23.68 -47.61
C ASP A 28 46.14 22.42 -47.14
N ALA A 29 47.43 22.55 -46.99
CA ALA A 29 48.35 21.46 -46.59
C ALA A 29 48.26 21.27 -45.05
N GLY A 30 47.89 20.05 -44.64
CA GLY A 30 48.07 19.60 -43.24
C GLY A 30 46.88 18.87 -42.63
N GLY A 31 46.25 17.95 -43.34
CA GLY A 31 45.28 17.01 -42.75
C GLY A 31 45.54 15.61 -43.31
N THR A 32 45.71 14.63 -42.49
CA THR A 32 45.71 13.21 -42.83
C THR A 32 44.36 12.89 -43.45
N GLY A 33 44.30 12.93 -44.83
CA GLY A 33 43.11 12.60 -45.58
C GLY A 33 42.72 11.15 -45.38
N CYS A 34 41.55 10.93 -44.79
CA CYS A 34 40.88 9.64 -44.84
C CYS A 34 40.05 9.62 -46.13
N ASP A 35 40.21 8.59 -46.97
CA ASP A 35 39.40 8.40 -48.17
C ASP A 35 37.92 8.24 -47.77
N ALA A 36 37.03 8.79 -48.59
CA ALA A 36 35.57 8.69 -48.42
C ALA A 36 35.17 7.19 -48.49
N GLY A 37 35.05 6.58 -47.33
CA GLY A 37 34.69 5.17 -47.15
C GLY A 37 35.53 4.41 -46.12
N SER A 38 36.63 4.99 -45.59
CA SER A 38 37.43 4.42 -44.51
C SER A 38 37.32 5.26 -43.27
N SER A 39 36.96 4.66 -42.14
CA SER A 39 36.95 5.33 -40.83
C SER A 39 38.38 5.68 -40.43
N CYS A 40 38.62 6.93 -40.05
CA CYS A 40 39.88 7.35 -39.46
C CYS A 40 40.14 6.61 -38.14
N PRO A 41 41.38 6.26 -37.80
CA PRO A 41 41.71 5.67 -36.52
C PRO A 41 41.24 6.57 -35.36
N GLY A 42 40.26 6.07 -34.57
CA GLY A 42 39.70 6.79 -33.41
C GLY A 42 38.35 7.47 -33.63
N GLU A 43 37.84 7.52 -34.86
CA GLU A 43 36.47 8.00 -35.12
C GLU A 43 35.48 6.83 -35.16
N PRO A 44 34.31 6.93 -34.52
CA PRO A 44 33.31 5.86 -34.54
C PRO A 44 32.79 5.64 -35.96
N PRO A 45 32.51 4.37 -36.39
CA PRO A 45 32.03 4.07 -37.72
C PRO A 45 30.78 4.87 -38.10
N PRO A 46 30.55 5.21 -39.37
CA PRO A 46 29.30 5.81 -39.81
C PRO A 46 28.11 4.91 -39.50
N GLU A 47 26.95 5.51 -39.24
CA GLU A 47 25.73 4.77 -38.83
C GLU A 47 25.33 3.72 -39.88
N SER A 48 25.46 4.03 -41.16
CA SER A 48 25.18 3.07 -42.25
C SER A 48 26.05 1.81 -42.18
N VAL A 49 27.32 1.97 -41.80
CA VAL A 49 28.25 0.85 -41.59
C VAL A 49 27.83 0.04 -40.37
N CYS A 50 27.45 0.68 -39.28
CA CYS A 50 26.94 0.00 -38.08
C CYS A 50 25.70 -0.86 -38.39
N LEU A 51 24.75 -0.32 -39.15
CA LEU A 51 23.52 -1.03 -39.52
C LEU A 51 23.82 -2.22 -40.46
N GLU A 52 24.71 -2.03 -41.45
CA GLU A 52 25.13 -3.09 -42.35
C GLU A 52 25.83 -4.25 -41.60
N ARG A 53 26.75 -3.89 -40.66
CA ARG A 53 27.46 -4.86 -39.83
C ARG A 53 26.49 -5.63 -38.92
N LEU A 54 25.59 -4.90 -38.27
CA LEU A 54 24.59 -5.53 -37.39
C LEU A 54 23.68 -6.47 -38.18
N ALA A 55 23.29 -6.11 -39.40
CA ALA A 55 22.50 -6.98 -40.28
C ALA A 55 23.26 -8.24 -40.70
N ALA A 56 24.59 -8.19 -40.72
CA ALA A 56 25.47 -9.32 -40.97
C ALA A 56 25.89 -10.08 -39.69
N ASP A 57 25.27 -9.79 -38.54
CA ASP A 57 25.61 -10.31 -37.21
C ASP A 57 27.07 -10.01 -36.77
N VAL A 58 27.66 -8.93 -37.27
CA VAL A 58 29.01 -8.47 -36.91
C VAL A 58 28.90 -7.28 -36.02
N LEU A 59 29.39 -7.41 -34.78
CA LEU A 59 29.48 -6.29 -33.85
C LEU A 59 30.80 -5.56 -33.99
N GLU A 60 30.78 -4.26 -33.95
CA GLU A 60 31.95 -3.40 -34.08
C GLU A 60 31.98 -2.34 -32.97
N ASP A 61 33.20 -2.06 -32.43
CA ASP A 61 33.38 -0.99 -31.46
C ASP A 61 32.95 0.36 -32.05
N GLY A 62 32.27 1.19 -31.24
CA GLY A 62 31.69 2.45 -31.67
C GLY A 62 30.32 2.33 -32.34
N CYS A 63 29.79 1.13 -32.61
CA CYS A 63 28.41 0.92 -33.05
C CYS A 63 27.40 0.73 -31.92
N GLY A 64 27.85 0.56 -30.70
CA GLY A 64 27.04 0.42 -29.49
C GLY A 64 27.93 0.20 -28.27
N VAL A 65 27.31 0.02 -27.12
CA VAL A 65 27.98 -0.22 -25.83
C VAL A 65 27.90 -1.72 -25.52
N PHE A 66 29.03 -2.33 -25.24
CA PHE A 66 29.15 -3.73 -24.88
C PHE A 66 28.99 -3.92 -23.38
N VAL A 67 28.08 -4.84 -22.98
CA VAL A 67 27.76 -5.12 -21.60
C VAL A 67 27.92 -6.62 -21.33
N ALA A 68 28.73 -6.94 -20.34
CA ALA A 68 28.96 -8.29 -19.86
C ALA A 68 28.87 -8.31 -18.34
N GLY A 69 28.13 -9.23 -17.77
CA GLY A 69 28.05 -9.38 -16.32
C GLY A 69 29.35 -9.89 -15.69
N SER A 70 29.22 -10.49 -14.52
CA SER A 70 30.39 -10.94 -13.77
C SER A 70 31.19 -12.07 -14.43
N PHE A 71 30.51 -12.93 -15.20
CA PHE A 71 31.19 -14.02 -15.92
C PHE A 71 31.95 -13.56 -17.17
N GLY A 72 31.44 -12.50 -17.82
CA GLY A 72 32.09 -11.87 -18.97
C GLY A 72 33.12 -10.80 -18.60
N ASN A 73 33.53 -10.69 -17.34
CA ASN A 73 34.52 -9.72 -16.83
C ASN A 73 34.15 -8.25 -17.06
N GLY A 74 32.88 -7.90 -17.06
CA GLY A 74 32.42 -6.52 -17.15
C GLY A 74 32.80 -5.72 -15.90
N ASP A 75 33.11 -4.44 -16.10
CA ASP A 75 33.37 -3.46 -15.05
C ASP A 75 32.77 -2.10 -15.44
N ASP A 76 31.97 -1.49 -14.58
CA ASP A 76 31.31 -0.21 -14.88
C ASP A 76 32.26 0.99 -15.01
N ALA A 77 33.53 0.82 -14.64
CA ALA A 77 34.61 1.76 -14.94
C ALA A 77 35.12 1.66 -16.39
N ASN A 78 34.78 0.59 -17.11
CA ASN A 78 35.19 0.40 -18.50
C ASN A 78 34.44 1.31 -19.48
N PRO A 79 35.01 1.55 -20.67
CA PRO A 79 34.38 2.40 -21.69
C PRO A 79 33.21 1.75 -22.44
N GLY A 80 32.94 0.45 -22.28
CA GLY A 80 31.89 -0.27 -22.98
C GLY A 80 32.28 -0.73 -24.39
N THR A 81 33.58 -1.01 -24.62
CA THR A 81 34.06 -1.66 -25.85
C THR A 81 34.02 -3.19 -25.71
N ARG A 82 34.21 -3.91 -26.82
CA ARG A 82 34.25 -5.38 -26.86
C ARG A 82 35.27 -5.95 -25.87
N ASP A 83 36.47 -5.39 -25.83
CA ASP A 83 37.57 -5.86 -24.97
C ASP A 83 37.42 -5.37 -23.51
N LYS A 84 36.68 -4.30 -23.29
CA LYS A 84 36.41 -3.69 -21.98
C LYS A 84 34.95 -3.35 -21.80
N PRO A 85 34.07 -4.37 -21.66
CA PRO A 85 32.65 -4.18 -21.49
C PRO A 85 32.32 -3.59 -20.12
N VAL A 86 31.23 -2.85 -20.03
CA VAL A 86 30.67 -2.47 -18.72
C VAL A 86 29.95 -3.67 -18.11
N ARG A 87 29.73 -3.62 -16.79
CA ARG A 87 29.15 -4.74 -16.05
C ARG A 87 27.62 -4.73 -16.04
N THR A 88 27.00 -3.57 -15.85
CA THR A 88 25.58 -3.44 -15.64
C THR A 88 24.86 -2.97 -16.91
N LEU A 89 23.64 -3.46 -17.14
CA LEU A 89 22.81 -2.98 -18.24
C LEU A 89 22.48 -1.49 -18.07
N GLN A 90 22.25 -1.04 -16.82
CA GLN A 90 21.98 0.36 -16.53
C GLN A 90 23.14 1.25 -16.95
N ARG A 91 24.40 0.85 -16.65
CA ARG A 91 25.58 1.59 -17.09
C ARG A 91 25.73 1.58 -18.61
N GLY A 92 25.42 0.44 -19.24
CA GLY A 92 25.39 0.33 -20.71
C GLY A 92 24.40 1.30 -21.34
N VAL A 93 23.20 1.37 -20.81
CA VAL A 93 22.15 2.32 -21.24
C VAL A 93 22.59 3.77 -21.04
N GLU A 94 23.20 4.12 -19.91
CA GLU A 94 23.71 5.48 -19.64
C GLU A 94 24.75 5.94 -20.68
N LEU A 95 25.66 5.05 -21.08
CA LEU A 95 26.62 5.35 -22.12
C LEU A 95 25.99 5.39 -23.52
N ALA A 96 25.05 4.47 -23.80
CA ALA A 96 24.40 4.37 -25.09
C ALA A 96 23.50 5.57 -25.39
N ARG A 97 22.78 6.12 -24.38
CA ARG A 97 21.84 7.23 -24.55
C ARG A 97 22.48 8.51 -25.10
N THR A 98 23.75 8.75 -24.79
CA THR A 98 24.53 9.89 -25.32
C THR A 98 25.42 9.50 -26.49
N GLY A 99 25.37 8.25 -26.94
CA GLY A 99 26.15 7.69 -28.03
C GLY A 99 25.28 7.23 -29.20
N ARG A 100 25.38 5.97 -29.57
CA ARG A 100 24.68 5.36 -30.71
C ARG A 100 23.29 4.81 -30.36
N GLY A 101 22.81 4.95 -29.15
CA GLY A 101 21.52 4.42 -28.73
C GLY A 101 21.42 2.89 -28.73
N ARG A 102 22.54 2.16 -28.68
CA ARG A 102 22.53 0.68 -28.70
C ARG A 102 23.37 0.09 -27.59
N VAL A 103 22.79 -0.95 -26.97
CA VAL A 103 23.44 -1.78 -25.95
C VAL A 103 23.52 -3.21 -26.48
N PHE A 104 24.70 -3.79 -26.49
CA PHE A 104 24.95 -5.19 -26.83
C PHE A 104 25.21 -5.98 -25.55
N ALA A 105 24.30 -6.88 -25.18
CA ALA A 105 24.42 -7.70 -23.98
C ALA A 105 24.82 -9.13 -24.35
N CYS A 106 25.90 -9.62 -23.74
CA CYS A 106 26.27 -11.03 -23.94
C CYS A 106 25.48 -11.94 -22.98
N ASP A 107 25.55 -13.25 -23.20
CA ASP A 107 24.83 -14.30 -22.45
C ASP A 107 25.37 -14.44 -21.01
N ASP A 108 25.00 -13.49 -20.18
CA ASP A 108 25.36 -13.40 -18.78
C ASP A 108 24.13 -13.08 -17.91
N GLY A 109 24.27 -13.10 -16.59
CA GLY A 109 23.24 -12.73 -15.62
C GLY A 109 23.37 -11.26 -15.19
N PHE A 110 22.27 -10.53 -15.30
CA PHE A 110 22.15 -9.14 -14.84
C PHE A 110 21.10 -9.06 -13.73
N PHE A 111 21.43 -8.43 -12.60
CA PHE A 111 20.64 -8.52 -11.37
C PHE A 111 20.31 -7.12 -10.80
N GLU A 112 19.77 -6.25 -11.63
CA GLU A 112 19.38 -4.89 -11.25
C GLU A 112 18.05 -4.48 -11.89
N PRO A 113 17.30 -3.52 -11.34
CA PRO A 113 16.25 -2.84 -12.08
C PRO A 113 16.85 -2.04 -13.24
N LEU A 114 16.20 -2.05 -14.41
CA LEU A 114 16.65 -1.33 -15.59
C LEU A 114 15.65 -0.24 -15.99
N THR A 115 16.14 0.99 -16.15
CA THR A 115 15.40 2.08 -16.77
C THR A 115 15.95 2.31 -18.17
N LEU A 116 15.09 2.09 -19.18
CA LEU A 116 15.43 2.22 -20.60
C LEU A 116 14.75 3.46 -21.18
N PRO A 117 15.50 4.51 -21.54
CA PRO A 117 14.95 5.64 -22.28
C PRO A 117 14.49 5.22 -23.67
N SER A 118 13.37 5.79 -24.13
CA SER A 118 12.86 5.57 -25.50
C SER A 118 13.92 5.94 -26.54
N GLY A 119 14.08 5.11 -27.54
CA GLY A 119 15.10 5.24 -28.57
C GLY A 119 16.44 4.57 -28.25
N VAL A 120 16.60 3.93 -27.10
CA VAL A 120 17.77 3.09 -26.82
C VAL A 120 17.40 1.62 -27.07
N ASP A 121 18.17 0.95 -27.94
CA ASP A 121 18.02 -0.46 -28.25
C ASP A 121 18.80 -1.35 -27.28
N LEU A 122 18.21 -2.49 -26.92
CA LEU A 122 18.84 -3.51 -26.08
C LEU A 122 18.89 -4.84 -26.85
N ILE A 123 20.07 -5.25 -27.27
CA ILE A 123 20.27 -6.39 -28.16
C ILE A 123 21.11 -7.43 -27.45
N GLY A 124 20.49 -8.59 -27.18
CA GLY A 124 21.13 -9.77 -26.61
C GLY A 124 21.46 -10.83 -27.64
N GLY A 125 21.70 -12.04 -27.16
CA GLY A 125 21.95 -13.20 -28.01
C GLY A 125 23.41 -13.38 -28.42
N PHE A 126 24.36 -12.75 -27.73
CA PHE A 126 25.78 -12.83 -28.02
C PHE A 126 26.55 -13.65 -26.98
N SER A 127 27.55 -14.39 -27.45
CA SER A 127 28.52 -15.04 -26.56
C SER A 127 29.41 -14.02 -25.89
N CYS A 128 29.64 -14.13 -24.59
CA CYS A 128 30.54 -13.21 -23.86
C CYS A 128 32.00 -13.37 -24.25
N LEU A 129 32.39 -14.51 -24.82
CA LEU A 129 33.79 -14.79 -25.18
C LEU A 129 34.18 -14.21 -26.53
N PHE A 130 33.29 -14.32 -27.53
CA PHE A 130 33.61 -13.97 -28.91
C PHE A 130 32.71 -12.89 -29.50
N TRP A 131 31.66 -12.47 -28.81
CA TRP A 131 30.69 -11.50 -29.28
C TRP A 131 30.04 -11.83 -30.62
N HIS A 132 29.91 -13.12 -30.92
CA HIS A 132 29.14 -13.59 -32.06
C HIS A 132 27.74 -14.00 -31.61
N ARG A 133 26.79 -13.91 -32.51
CA ARG A 133 25.41 -14.30 -32.22
C ARG A 133 25.32 -15.83 -32.11
N GLU A 134 24.72 -16.29 -31.03
CA GLU A 134 24.40 -17.70 -30.79
C GLU A 134 22.88 -17.86 -30.71
N PRO A 135 22.24 -18.51 -31.69
CA PRO A 135 20.80 -18.71 -31.70
C PRO A 135 20.33 -19.42 -30.43
N GLY A 136 19.40 -18.80 -29.71
CA GLY A 136 18.85 -19.38 -28.48
C GLY A 136 19.49 -18.86 -27.19
N ASN A 137 20.70 -18.28 -27.23
CA ASN A 137 21.26 -17.58 -26.10
C ASN A 137 20.47 -16.29 -25.84
N ARG A 138 20.03 -16.13 -24.62
CA ARG A 138 19.32 -14.94 -24.19
C ARG A 138 19.86 -14.52 -22.84
N PRO A 139 20.59 -13.40 -22.75
CA PRO A 139 21.04 -12.85 -21.49
C PRO A 139 19.88 -12.79 -20.51
N MET A 140 20.12 -13.25 -19.30
CA MET A 140 19.09 -13.28 -18.26
C MET A 140 19.13 -12.01 -17.44
N HIS A 141 18.06 -11.25 -17.50
CA HIS A 141 17.87 -10.10 -16.61
C HIS A 141 16.87 -10.45 -15.52
N GLN A 142 17.27 -10.33 -14.26
CA GLN A 142 16.49 -10.74 -13.09
C GLN A 142 16.49 -9.65 -12.02
N ALA A 143 15.35 -9.43 -11.36
CA ALA A 143 15.28 -8.52 -10.23
C ALA A 143 15.94 -9.12 -8.98
N THR A 144 16.63 -8.28 -8.21
CA THR A 144 17.21 -8.66 -6.93
C THR A 144 16.20 -8.60 -5.78
N HIS A 145 15.19 -7.75 -5.90
CA HIS A 145 14.17 -7.56 -4.88
C HIS A 145 12.77 -7.86 -5.43
N SER A 146 11.90 -8.34 -4.55
CA SER A 146 10.55 -8.78 -4.92
C SER A 146 9.56 -7.66 -5.25
N THR A 147 9.88 -6.42 -4.87
CA THR A 147 9.00 -5.24 -5.07
C THR A 147 9.35 -4.43 -6.31
N ASP A 148 10.51 -4.69 -6.94
CA ASP A 148 10.99 -3.89 -8.05
C ASP A 148 10.29 -4.27 -9.37
N ILE A 149 10.01 -3.26 -10.19
CA ILE A 149 9.74 -3.44 -11.61
C ILE A 149 11.08 -3.69 -12.29
N LEU A 150 11.20 -4.83 -12.96
CA LEU A 150 12.50 -5.23 -13.51
C LEU A 150 12.95 -4.34 -14.65
N LEU A 151 12.03 -3.96 -15.55
CA LEU A 151 12.31 -3.09 -16.69
C LEU A 151 11.26 -1.98 -16.77
N THR A 152 11.71 -0.73 -16.73
CA THR A 152 10.85 0.43 -16.97
C THR A 152 11.31 1.17 -18.22
N VAL A 153 10.43 1.31 -19.22
CA VAL A 153 10.69 2.17 -20.38
C VAL A 153 10.09 3.54 -20.14
N VAL A 154 10.93 4.56 -20.28
CA VAL A 154 10.59 5.96 -20.01
C VAL A 154 10.76 6.82 -21.28
N PRO A 155 10.07 7.96 -21.39
CA PRO A 155 10.34 8.91 -22.46
C PRO A 155 11.82 9.32 -22.49
N ALA A 156 12.34 9.59 -23.68
CA ALA A 156 13.68 10.16 -23.84
C ALA A 156 13.77 11.52 -23.16
N SER A 157 14.92 11.83 -22.60
CA SER A 157 15.21 13.12 -21.99
C SER A 157 15.95 14.02 -22.98
N ASP A 158 15.95 15.34 -22.74
CA ASP A 158 16.75 16.28 -23.52
C ASP A 158 18.23 15.89 -23.47
N GLY A 159 18.84 15.74 -24.66
CA GLY A 159 20.23 15.29 -24.80
C GLY A 159 20.42 13.80 -25.06
N ASP A 160 19.35 13.00 -25.06
CA ASP A 160 19.42 11.62 -25.52
C ASP A 160 19.55 11.57 -27.05
N THR A 161 20.56 10.84 -27.55
CA THR A 161 20.84 10.70 -28.98
C THR A 161 20.37 9.36 -29.55
N GLY A 162 19.37 8.74 -28.90
CA GLY A 162 18.79 7.47 -29.31
C GLY A 162 18.21 7.46 -30.74
N ALA A 163 17.59 6.35 -31.12
CA ALA A 163 17.02 6.18 -32.47
C ALA A 163 16.10 7.36 -32.85
N ALA A 164 16.25 7.83 -34.09
CA ALA A 164 15.56 9.01 -34.59
C ALA A 164 14.01 8.90 -34.57
N ASP A 165 13.48 7.68 -34.51
CA ASP A 165 12.05 7.37 -34.45
C ASP A 165 11.53 7.26 -32.98
N GLY A 166 12.42 7.36 -31.99
CA GLY A 166 12.07 7.25 -30.58
C GLY A 166 11.56 5.85 -30.18
N VAL A 167 11.74 4.84 -31.02
CA VAL A 167 11.37 3.46 -30.72
C VAL A 167 12.55 2.73 -30.08
N SER A 168 12.34 2.08 -28.96
CA SER A 168 13.33 1.15 -28.39
C SER A 168 13.07 -0.25 -28.87
N THR A 169 14.10 -0.92 -29.42
CA THR A 169 14.01 -2.33 -29.84
C THR A 169 14.72 -3.21 -28.83
N ILE A 170 14.02 -4.22 -28.31
CA ILE A 170 14.58 -5.21 -27.39
C ILE A 170 14.59 -6.57 -28.08
N VAL A 171 15.78 -7.12 -28.27
CA VAL A 171 15.98 -8.34 -29.10
C VAL A 171 16.74 -9.39 -28.29
N ASP A 172 16.30 -10.64 -28.39
CA ASP A 172 16.98 -11.83 -27.83
C ASP A 172 17.35 -11.69 -26.34
N MET A 173 16.44 -11.12 -25.53
CA MET A 173 16.61 -10.94 -24.10
C MET A 173 15.63 -11.81 -23.30
N ARG A 174 16.02 -12.19 -22.09
CA ARG A 174 15.17 -12.90 -21.13
C ARG A 174 15.03 -12.09 -19.84
N PHE A 175 13.80 -11.81 -19.46
CA PHE A 175 13.45 -11.07 -18.26
C PHE A 175 12.66 -11.96 -17.29
N THR A 176 13.18 -12.13 -16.08
CA THR A 176 12.50 -12.92 -15.03
C THR A 176 12.35 -12.06 -13.78
N SER A 177 11.14 -11.67 -13.46
CA SER A 177 10.86 -10.85 -12.28
C SER A 177 10.51 -11.72 -11.08
N HIS A 178 11.01 -11.35 -9.90
CA HIS A 178 10.53 -11.81 -8.62
C HIS A 178 9.45 -10.89 -8.04
N GLY A 179 9.26 -9.70 -8.62
CA GLY A 179 8.23 -8.75 -8.28
C GLY A 179 6.91 -8.97 -9.03
N PRO A 180 5.90 -8.15 -8.72
CA PRO A 180 4.56 -8.27 -9.31
C PRO A 180 4.51 -7.91 -10.80
N ILE A 181 5.49 -7.14 -11.29
CA ILE A 181 5.53 -6.61 -12.66
C ILE A 181 6.91 -6.85 -13.25
N THR A 182 6.95 -7.43 -14.46
CA THR A 182 8.24 -7.61 -15.15
C THR A 182 8.61 -6.37 -15.95
N MET A 183 7.66 -5.76 -16.68
CA MET A 183 7.93 -4.58 -17.52
C MET A 183 6.83 -3.54 -17.40
N LEU A 184 7.24 -2.28 -17.30
CA LEU A 184 6.37 -1.10 -17.36
C LEU A 184 6.80 -0.22 -18.53
N VAL A 185 5.90 0.00 -19.47
CA VAL A 185 6.08 0.92 -20.61
C VAL A 185 5.25 2.16 -20.35
N ARG A 186 5.93 3.29 -20.09
CA ARG A 186 5.27 4.54 -19.70
C ARG A 186 4.67 5.30 -20.89
N SER A 187 3.77 6.21 -20.58
CA SER A 187 3.09 7.05 -21.56
C SER A 187 4.07 7.79 -22.48
N GLY A 188 3.72 7.87 -23.78
CA GLY A 188 4.52 8.57 -24.76
C GLY A 188 5.75 7.81 -25.28
N THR A 189 5.92 6.54 -24.92
CA THR A 189 7.03 5.69 -25.39
C THR A 189 6.59 4.69 -26.46
N ALA A 190 7.55 4.20 -27.24
CA ALA A 190 7.34 3.15 -28.21
C ALA A 190 8.40 2.06 -28.05
N VAL A 191 7.97 0.80 -28.00
CA VAL A 191 8.85 -0.36 -27.79
C VAL A 191 8.48 -1.48 -28.76
N GLU A 192 9.49 -2.09 -29.34
CA GLU A 192 9.37 -3.32 -30.10
C GLU A 192 10.16 -4.46 -29.41
N LEU A 193 9.46 -5.55 -29.12
CA LEU A 193 10.01 -6.76 -28.50
C LEU A 193 10.15 -7.84 -29.57
N ILE A 194 11.36 -8.35 -29.79
CA ILE A 194 11.64 -9.36 -30.81
C ILE A 194 12.38 -10.55 -30.18
N ARG A 195 11.81 -11.74 -30.27
CA ARG A 195 12.36 -12.98 -29.72
C ARG A 195 12.76 -12.87 -28.25
N THR A 196 11.94 -12.13 -27.47
CA THR A 196 12.15 -11.95 -26.03
C THR A 196 11.33 -12.94 -25.22
N TYR A 197 11.76 -13.16 -23.98
CA TYR A 197 11.04 -13.99 -23.03
C TYR A 197 10.81 -13.21 -21.73
N PHE A 198 9.56 -13.02 -21.35
CA PHE A 198 9.16 -12.37 -20.11
C PHE A 198 8.49 -13.38 -19.19
N ARG A 199 8.94 -13.44 -17.94
CA ARG A 199 8.32 -14.27 -16.91
C ARG A 199 8.09 -13.46 -15.65
N ALA A 200 6.81 -13.30 -15.28
CA ALA A 200 6.41 -12.77 -14.00
C ALA A 200 6.24 -13.91 -12.99
N SER A 201 6.84 -13.77 -11.82
CA SER A 201 6.69 -14.71 -10.72
C SER A 201 5.30 -14.67 -10.12
N HIS A 202 5.01 -15.61 -9.22
CA HIS A 202 3.77 -15.63 -8.46
C HIS A 202 3.62 -14.36 -7.63
N GLY A 203 2.43 -13.77 -7.63
CA GLY A 203 2.13 -12.60 -6.82
C GLY A 203 2.23 -12.92 -5.32
N TRP A 204 2.70 -11.98 -4.53
CA TRP A 204 2.80 -12.10 -3.07
C TRP A 204 1.44 -11.89 -2.43
N GLY A 205 1.21 -12.52 -1.26
CA GLY A 205 0.04 -12.25 -0.45
C GLY A 205 0.01 -10.79 0.04
N GLY A 206 -1.17 -10.21 0.14
CA GLY A 206 -1.37 -8.91 0.77
C GLY A 206 -1.04 -8.97 2.27
N GLY A 207 -0.57 -7.87 2.82
CA GLY A 207 -0.36 -7.73 4.26
C GLY A 207 -1.66 -7.93 5.03
N HIS A 208 -1.61 -8.66 6.14
CA HIS A 208 -2.75 -8.73 7.05
C HIS A 208 -2.97 -7.38 7.73
N GLY A 209 -4.22 -7.04 8.01
CA GLY A 209 -4.56 -5.93 8.88
C GLY A 209 -3.97 -6.17 10.27
N GLU A 210 -3.46 -5.11 10.89
CA GLU A 210 -2.90 -5.22 12.23
C GLU A 210 -4.00 -5.55 13.25
N ASP A 211 -3.72 -6.53 14.11
CA ASP A 211 -4.54 -6.85 15.27
C ASP A 211 -4.25 -5.84 16.38
N TRP A 212 -5.27 -5.47 17.12
CA TRP A 212 -5.07 -4.73 18.36
C TRP A 212 -4.43 -5.64 19.41
N PRO A 213 -3.39 -5.17 20.13
CA PRO A 213 -2.83 -5.94 21.24
C PRO A 213 -3.91 -6.28 22.26
N SER A 214 -4.00 -7.52 22.71
CA SER A 214 -5.02 -8.02 23.65
C SER A 214 -5.07 -7.26 24.98
N GLN A 215 -4.00 -6.57 25.35
CA GLN A 215 -3.90 -5.73 26.55
C GLN A 215 -4.44 -4.32 26.32
N ARG A 216 -4.62 -3.88 25.08
CA ARG A 216 -5.15 -2.56 24.74
C ARG A 216 -6.66 -2.71 24.56
N VAL A 217 -7.40 -2.30 25.57
CA VAL A 217 -8.87 -2.32 25.58
C VAL A 217 -9.40 -0.88 25.55
N GLY A 218 -10.66 -0.71 25.20
CA GLY A 218 -11.34 0.58 25.26
C GLY A 218 -11.25 1.21 26.68
N ALA A 219 -11.46 2.52 26.77
CA ALA A 219 -11.40 3.22 28.04
C ALA A 219 -12.40 2.63 29.04
N ALA A 220 -11.96 2.42 30.29
CA ALA A 220 -12.84 1.95 31.37
C ALA A 220 -13.88 3.03 31.75
N GLY A 221 -15.06 2.59 32.12
CA GLY A 221 -16.10 3.42 32.67
C GLY A 221 -15.70 4.07 34.00
N ARG A 222 -16.23 5.28 34.25
CA ARG A 222 -16.03 6.00 35.52
C ARG A 222 -16.94 5.44 36.60
N ASN A 223 -16.44 5.39 37.82
CA ASN A 223 -17.25 5.01 38.99
C ASN A 223 -18.30 6.05 39.31
N GLY A 224 -19.42 5.63 39.86
CA GLY A 224 -20.48 6.47 40.37
C GLY A 224 -20.04 7.34 41.56
N LEU A 225 -20.87 8.32 41.90
CA LEU A 225 -20.68 9.26 43.00
C LEU A 225 -21.65 8.96 44.16
N TYR A 226 -21.20 9.17 45.38
CA TYR A 226 -21.99 8.93 46.58
C TYR A 226 -23.20 9.88 46.64
N GLY A 227 -24.31 9.40 47.19
CA GLY A 227 -25.43 10.22 47.60
C GLY A 227 -25.12 11.02 48.87
N GLY A 228 -25.87 12.07 49.11
CA GLY A 228 -25.77 12.88 50.32
C GLY A 228 -26.24 12.13 51.57
N ASP A 229 -25.66 12.48 52.72
CA ASP A 229 -25.99 11.86 54.00
C ASP A 229 -27.37 12.34 54.53
N ALA A 230 -28.11 11.40 55.13
CA ALA A 230 -29.41 11.69 55.71
C ALA A 230 -29.37 12.84 56.67
N CYS A 231 -30.48 13.56 56.79
CA CYS A 231 -30.73 14.64 57.78
C CYS A 231 -29.84 15.88 57.56
N SER A 232 -29.03 15.93 56.52
CA SER A 232 -28.18 17.11 56.23
C SER A 232 -28.97 18.29 55.67
N ALA A 233 -30.04 18.06 54.91
CA ALA A 233 -30.87 19.08 54.27
C ALA A 233 -32.35 18.66 54.21
N THR A 234 -33.24 19.53 53.73
CA THR A 234 -34.65 19.20 53.46
C THR A 234 -34.71 18.25 52.22
N THR A 235 -33.95 18.58 51.18
CA THR A 235 -33.70 17.67 50.03
C THR A 235 -32.24 17.25 50.07
N VAL A 236 -31.95 16.00 50.24
CA VAL A 236 -30.60 15.45 50.25
C VAL A 236 -30.33 14.90 48.87
N PRO A 237 -29.38 15.48 48.12
CA PRO A 237 -29.19 15.11 46.75
C PRO A 237 -28.64 13.67 46.60
N GLY A 238 -29.13 12.96 45.59
CA GLY A 238 -28.49 11.74 45.13
C GLY A 238 -27.15 12.01 44.46
N GLY A 239 -26.33 10.98 44.31
CA GLY A 239 -25.09 11.05 43.57
C GLY A 239 -25.32 11.56 42.15
N ALA A 240 -24.54 12.52 41.71
CA ALA A 240 -24.66 13.07 40.34
C ALA A 240 -24.38 12.04 39.28
N GLU A 241 -24.96 12.20 38.11
CA GLU A 241 -24.64 11.36 36.92
C GLU A 241 -23.15 11.40 36.61
N VAL A 242 -22.64 10.32 36.02
CA VAL A 242 -21.23 10.17 35.65
C VAL A 242 -21.13 9.86 34.19
N VAL A 243 -20.50 10.74 33.44
CA VAL A 243 -20.33 10.58 31.99
C VAL A 243 -18.94 10.05 31.67
N ASN A 244 -18.87 9.01 30.84
CA ASN A 244 -17.66 8.50 30.22
C ASN A 244 -17.66 8.87 28.76
N PRO A 245 -16.90 9.89 28.31
CA PRO A 245 -16.81 10.24 26.90
C PRO A 245 -16.02 9.18 26.18
N CYS A 246 -16.58 8.64 25.11
CA CYS A 246 -15.93 7.60 24.29
C CYS A 246 -15.51 8.17 22.94
N GLU A 247 -14.26 7.88 22.55
CA GLU A 247 -13.80 8.15 21.19
C GLU A 247 -14.55 7.24 20.20
N GLY A 248 -14.97 7.82 19.10
CA GLY A 248 -15.63 7.06 18.00
C GLY A 248 -17.12 6.73 18.20
N GLY A 249 -17.77 7.22 19.25
CA GLY A 249 -19.16 6.88 19.48
C GLY A 249 -19.93 7.75 20.47
N LEU A 250 -21.05 7.22 20.95
CA LEU A 250 -21.86 7.81 21.98
C LEU A 250 -21.14 7.73 23.33
N PRO A 251 -21.35 8.72 24.25
CA PRO A 251 -20.86 8.59 25.60
C PRO A 251 -21.68 7.55 26.38
N SER A 252 -21.08 6.98 27.41
CA SER A 252 -21.81 6.20 28.40
C SER A 252 -22.05 7.00 29.66
N THR A 253 -23.25 6.92 30.25
CA THR A 253 -23.63 7.69 31.42
C THR A 253 -24.20 6.76 32.48
N GLY A 254 -23.65 6.80 33.70
CA GLY A 254 -24.25 6.20 34.87
C GLY A 254 -25.39 7.07 35.39
N GLY A 255 -26.54 6.50 35.66
CA GLY A 255 -27.73 7.21 36.12
C GLY A 255 -27.52 7.95 37.45
N LYS A 256 -28.11 9.15 37.60
CA LYS A 256 -28.12 9.93 38.85
C LYS A 256 -28.82 9.13 39.95
N GLY A 257 -28.35 9.22 41.19
CA GLY A 257 -29.05 8.70 42.34
C GLY A 257 -30.30 9.50 42.70
N GLY A 258 -31.32 8.85 43.26
CA GLY A 258 -32.54 9.51 43.73
C GLY A 258 -32.30 10.39 44.94
N ASP A 259 -33.03 11.49 45.04
CA ASP A 259 -32.91 12.43 46.15
C ASP A 259 -33.64 11.88 47.40
N GLY A 260 -33.07 12.10 48.58
CA GLY A 260 -33.73 11.85 49.86
C GLY A 260 -34.64 13.01 50.28
N LEU A 261 -35.89 12.73 50.54
CA LEU A 261 -36.91 13.73 50.90
C LEU A 261 -37.52 13.48 52.28
N PRO A 262 -38.16 14.46 52.97
CA PRO A 262 -38.79 14.27 54.29
C PRO A 262 -39.92 13.22 54.25
N ASP A 263 -40.80 13.30 53.27
CA ASP A 263 -42.02 12.49 53.20
C ASP A 263 -42.01 11.43 52.05
N GLY A 264 -40.84 11.18 51.44
CA GLY A 264 -40.65 10.23 50.36
C GLY A 264 -39.21 10.20 49.90
N ALA A 265 -38.97 9.70 48.69
CA ALA A 265 -37.67 9.72 48.06
C ALA A 265 -37.81 9.67 46.55
N GLY A 266 -36.83 10.23 45.86
CA GLY A 266 -36.73 10.16 44.40
C GLY A 266 -36.26 8.79 43.96
N ASP A 267 -36.69 8.37 42.77
CA ASP A 267 -36.13 7.24 42.03
C ASP A 267 -34.75 7.61 41.50
N GLY A 268 -33.89 6.65 41.29
CA GLY A 268 -32.64 6.84 40.52
C GLY A 268 -32.96 6.89 39.05
N ASP A 269 -32.09 7.58 38.27
CA ASP A 269 -32.21 7.67 36.83
C ASP A 269 -31.59 6.40 36.17
N ASP A 270 -32.03 6.10 34.94
CA ASP A 270 -31.49 5.02 34.13
C ASP A 270 -30.10 5.37 33.59
N GLY A 271 -29.26 4.35 33.40
CA GLY A 271 -27.97 4.47 32.72
C GLY A 271 -28.13 4.52 31.22
N GLN A 272 -27.20 5.23 30.53
CA GLN A 272 -27.21 5.41 29.07
C GLN A 272 -25.92 4.92 28.43
N PRO A 273 -25.89 4.56 27.09
CA PRO A 273 -27.05 4.50 26.21
C PRO A 273 -27.98 3.36 26.59
N ASP A 274 -29.25 3.47 26.27
CA ASP A 274 -30.21 2.39 26.43
C ASP A 274 -29.88 1.32 25.38
N ALA A 275 -29.29 0.23 25.82
CA ALA A 275 -28.80 -0.86 24.93
C ALA A 275 -29.83 -1.94 24.66
N SER A 276 -31.03 -1.85 25.24
CA SER A 276 -32.26 -2.58 24.93
C SER A 276 -32.20 -4.11 24.68
N SER A 277 -31.13 -4.81 24.96
CA SER A 277 -31.13 -6.28 24.91
C SER A 277 -31.80 -6.88 26.14
N ASP A 278 -31.72 -6.18 27.29
CA ASP A 278 -32.44 -6.49 28.53
C ASP A 278 -33.18 -5.23 28.99
N PRO A 279 -34.52 -5.20 28.95
CA PRO A 279 -35.31 -4.03 29.35
C PRO A 279 -35.08 -3.61 30.81
N GLY A 280 -34.50 -4.46 31.65
CA GLY A 280 -34.15 -4.16 33.04
C GLY A 280 -32.73 -3.65 33.24
N ALA A 281 -31.86 -3.79 32.27
CA ALA A 281 -30.47 -3.35 32.37
C ALA A 281 -30.38 -1.84 32.52
N GLY A 282 -29.50 -1.36 33.39
CA GLY A 282 -29.27 0.04 33.60
C GLY A 282 -30.43 0.80 34.23
N SER A 283 -31.54 0.15 34.59
CA SER A 283 -32.70 0.82 35.17
C SER A 283 -32.38 1.42 36.53
N GLY A 284 -32.93 2.62 36.81
CA GLY A 284 -32.82 3.26 38.10
C GLY A 284 -33.56 2.53 39.22
N GLY A 285 -33.03 2.59 40.42
CA GLY A 285 -33.65 2.01 41.61
C GLY A 285 -34.79 2.90 42.11
N ARG A 286 -35.88 2.29 42.57
CA ARG A 286 -37.01 3.02 43.16
C ARG A 286 -36.65 3.62 44.51
N GLY A 287 -37.12 4.83 44.74
CA GLY A 287 -37.02 5.51 46.03
C GLY A 287 -37.92 4.88 47.08
N ASP A 288 -37.64 5.18 48.32
CA ASP A 288 -38.43 4.72 49.47
C ASP A 288 -39.77 5.50 49.56
N VAL A 289 -40.82 4.82 49.08
CA VAL A 289 -42.20 5.32 49.18
C VAL A 289 -42.91 4.53 50.27
N ALA A 290 -43.36 5.23 51.29
CA ALA A 290 -44.14 4.66 52.40
C ALA A 290 -43.44 3.60 53.29
N GLY A 291 -42.12 3.65 53.43
CA GLY A 291 -41.37 2.79 54.36
C GLY A 291 -41.10 1.38 53.86
N VAL A 292 -41.22 1.16 52.55
CA VAL A 292 -40.89 -0.16 51.93
C VAL A 292 -39.39 -0.34 51.70
N GLY A 293 -38.60 0.75 51.82
CA GLY A 293 -37.18 0.80 51.53
C GLY A 293 -36.85 1.22 50.11
N CYS A 294 -35.62 1.60 49.88
CA CYS A 294 -35.12 1.98 48.56
C CYS A 294 -34.45 0.78 47.84
N TYR A 295 -34.44 0.81 46.54
CA TYR A 295 -33.84 -0.22 45.72
C TYR A 295 -32.57 0.32 45.03
N SER A 296 -31.62 -0.57 44.81
CA SER A 296 -30.44 -0.26 44.00
C SER A 296 -30.81 -0.20 42.53
N GLY A 297 -30.14 0.66 41.79
CA GLY A 297 -30.20 0.59 40.31
C GLY A 297 -29.61 -0.71 39.76
N ALA A 298 -30.06 -1.07 38.61
CA ALA A 298 -29.59 -2.26 37.91
C ALA A 298 -28.23 -2.03 37.19
N PRO A 299 -27.40 -3.05 37.04
CA PRO A 299 -26.20 -2.95 36.22
C PRO A 299 -26.56 -2.70 34.76
N GLY A 300 -25.72 -1.95 34.04
CA GLY A 300 -25.89 -1.75 32.62
C GLY A 300 -25.33 -2.93 31.79
N ASP A 301 -25.82 -3.05 30.57
CA ASP A 301 -25.37 -4.05 29.62
C ASP A 301 -23.94 -3.77 29.09
N PRO A 302 -23.18 -4.79 28.75
CA PRO A 302 -21.89 -4.61 28.09
C PRO A 302 -22.06 -4.03 26.69
N GLY A 303 -21.11 -3.19 26.27
CA GLY A 303 -21.08 -2.66 24.92
C GLY A 303 -20.80 -3.71 23.85
N ALA A 304 -21.22 -3.45 22.63
CA ALA A 304 -20.93 -4.31 21.51
C ALA A 304 -19.45 -4.21 21.09
N LEU A 305 -18.88 -5.31 20.65
CA LEU A 305 -17.54 -5.34 20.07
C LEU A 305 -17.55 -4.57 18.74
N GLY A 306 -16.42 -3.99 18.39
CA GLY A 306 -16.19 -3.47 17.05
C GLY A 306 -16.16 -4.59 15.99
N ASN A 307 -16.22 -4.21 14.74
CA ASN A 307 -16.12 -5.17 13.64
C ASN A 307 -14.65 -5.46 13.31
N VAL A 308 -14.38 -6.67 12.84
CA VAL A 308 -13.09 -7.01 12.23
C VAL A 308 -12.84 -6.14 10.99
N GLY A 309 -11.59 -5.89 10.66
CA GLY A 309 -11.25 -5.24 9.40
C GLY A 309 -11.66 -6.09 8.20
N ALA A 310 -11.97 -5.46 7.09
CA ALA A 310 -12.28 -6.20 5.88
C ALA A 310 -11.02 -6.88 5.31
N PRO A 311 -11.13 -8.07 4.70
CA PRO A 311 -10.01 -8.67 3.99
C PRO A 311 -9.71 -7.89 2.70
N GLY A 312 -8.45 -7.89 2.27
CA GLY A 312 -8.04 -7.28 1.01
C GLY A 312 -8.78 -7.90 -0.16
N GLN A 313 -9.43 -7.06 -0.97
CA GLN A 313 -10.23 -7.47 -2.12
C GLN A 313 -9.98 -6.52 -3.30
N GLY A 314 -10.31 -7.01 -4.49
CA GLY A 314 -10.15 -6.23 -5.72
C GLY A 314 -8.87 -6.54 -6.47
N ILE A 315 -8.78 -6.00 -7.68
CA ILE A 315 -7.65 -6.19 -8.59
C ILE A 315 -6.63 -5.05 -8.53
N GLY A 316 -6.90 -4.00 -7.76
CA GLY A 316 -6.09 -2.79 -7.74
C GLY A 316 -6.18 -2.01 -9.05
N ARG A 317 -5.25 -1.09 -9.25
CA ARG A 317 -5.15 -0.24 -10.45
C ARG A 317 -3.71 -0.16 -10.94
N VAL A 318 -3.53 0.10 -12.22
CA VAL A 318 -2.23 0.37 -12.82
C VAL A 318 -2.05 1.87 -13.04
N SER A 319 -0.81 2.34 -12.84
CA SER A 319 -0.42 3.75 -12.98
C SER A 319 0.97 3.84 -13.63
N GLU A 320 1.45 5.06 -13.84
CA GLU A 320 2.82 5.35 -14.31
C GLU A 320 3.92 4.88 -13.35
N THR A 321 3.54 4.52 -12.13
CA THR A 321 4.45 3.97 -11.12
C THR A 321 4.33 2.44 -10.96
N GLY A 322 3.42 1.82 -11.70
CA GLY A 322 3.18 0.39 -11.68
C GLY A 322 1.78 0.02 -11.20
N TRP A 323 1.66 -1.03 -10.40
CA TRP A 323 0.40 -1.49 -9.83
C TRP A 323 0.26 -1.02 -8.38
N GLU A 324 -0.93 -0.55 -8.06
CA GLU A 324 -1.33 -0.13 -6.72
C GLU A 324 -2.53 -0.97 -6.27
N GLY A 325 -2.38 -1.63 -5.12
CA GLY A 325 -3.48 -2.35 -4.49
C GLY A 325 -4.31 -1.44 -3.61
N ASP A 326 -5.62 -1.69 -3.55
CA ASP A 326 -6.49 -0.99 -2.63
C ASP A 326 -6.36 -1.62 -1.23
N LYS A 327 -6.29 -0.78 -0.20
CA LYS A 327 -6.40 -1.24 1.18
C LYS A 327 -7.88 -1.45 1.51
N ALA A 328 -8.22 -2.58 2.10
CA ALA A 328 -9.57 -2.83 2.58
C ALA A 328 -9.95 -1.88 3.72
N GLY A 329 -11.24 -1.65 3.91
CA GLY A 329 -11.74 -0.78 4.97
C GLY A 329 -11.41 -1.31 6.37
N ASP A 330 -11.11 -0.41 7.29
CA ASP A 330 -11.01 -0.74 8.71
C ASP A 330 -12.42 -1.10 9.25
N GLY A 331 -12.48 -1.95 10.27
CA GLY A 331 -13.71 -2.26 10.97
C GLY A 331 -14.25 -1.05 11.73
N THR A 332 -15.52 -1.09 12.09
CA THR A 332 -16.16 -0.01 12.86
C THR A 332 -15.88 -0.13 14.35
N TRP A 333 -15.96 0.99 15.05
CA TRP A 333 -15.90 1.02 16.49
C TRP A 333 -17.01 0.18 17.12
N GLY A 334 -16.74 -0.43 18.28
CA GLY A 334 -17.71 -1.04 19.13
C GLY A 334 -18.59 0.02 19.83
N MET A 335 -19.78 -0.37 20.22
CA MET A 335 -20.65 0.50 20.99
C MET A 335 -20.19 0.55 22.46
N PRO A 336 -20.31 1.70 23.15
CA PRO A 336 -20.04 1.77 24.57
C PRO A 336 -21.04 0.90 25.35
N GLY A 337 -20.60 0.40 26.50
CA GLY A 337 -21.49 -0.25 27.43
C GLY A 337 -22.50 0.73 28.04
N GLN A 338 -23.67 0.24 28.37
CA GLN A 338 -24.66 1.00 29.13
C GLN A 338 -24.13 1.30 30.53
N GLY A 339 -24.38 2.49 31.04
CA GLY A 339 -24.15 2.79 32.45
C GLY A 339 -25.12 2.04 33.36
N GLY A 340 -24.73 1.80 34.58
CA GLY A 340 -25.66 1.31 35.61
C GLY A 340 -26.66 2.39 36.01
N GLY A 341 -27.85 1.99 36.42
CA GLY A 341 -28.84 2.90 36.99
C GLY A 341 -28.41 3.46 38.37
N GLY A 342 -28.87 4.64 38.70
CA GLY A 342 -28.74 5.22 40.03
C GLY A 342 -29.60 4.49 41.06
N GLY A 343 -29.16 4.42 42.31
CA GLY A 343 -29.95 3.90 43.42
C GLY A 343 -31.06 4.89 43.83
N GLY A 344 -32.19 4.39 44.31
CA GLY A 344 -33.24 5.22 44.90
C GLY A 344 -32.84 5.88 46.19
N GLY A 345 -33.39 7.06 46.47
CA GLY A 345 -33.20 7.77 47.76
C GLY A 345 -33.97 7.14 48.88
N ARG A 346 -33.67 7.51 50.12
CA ARG A 346 -34.41 7.11 51.33
C ARG A 346 -35.33 8.23 51.82
N ARG A 347 -36.44 7.85 52.42
CA ARG A 347 -37.32 8.75 53.14
C ARG A 347 -36.67 9.20 54.44
N GLY A 348 -36.81 10.47 54.78
CA GLY A 348 -36.39 11.12 56.04
C GLY A 348 -37.51 11.34 57.00
N GLY A 349 -37.63 12.57 57.47
CA GLY A 349 -38.69 13.03 58.36
C GLY A 349 -38.47 12.63 59.82
N LEU A 350 -39.53 12.65 60.54
CA LEU A 350 -39.48 12.50 62.00
C LEU A 350 -38.91 11.14 62.42
N SER A 351 -39.25 10.09 61.70
CA SER A 351 -38.84 8.69 61.99
C SER A 351 -37.34 8.41 61.74
N ALA A 352 -36.77 9.03 60.75
CA ALA A 352 -35.38 8.76 60.37
C ALA A 352 -34.43 9.87 60.85
N CYS A 353 -34.89 11.11 60.97
CA CYS A 353 -34.06 12.26 61.30
C CYS A 353 -34.42 12.92 62.63
N GLY A 354 -35.48 12.48 63.34
CA GLY A 354 -35.95 13.17 64.52
C GLY A 354 -36.54 14.55 64.23
N VAL A 355 -36.55 15.00 63.00
CA VAL A 355 -37.05 16.32 62.55
C VAL A 355 -37.86 16.11 61.25
N ALA A 356 -39.11 16.60 61.28
CA ALA A 356 -40.05 16.37 60.18
C ALA A 356 -39.62 16.95 58.81
N SER A 357 -38.79 18.02 58.86
CA SER A 357 -38.38 18.73 57.63
C SER A 357 -37.09 18.27 57.01
N LYS A 358 -36.45 17.21 57.49
CA LYS A 358 -35.19 16.74 57.03
C LYS A 358 -35.37 15.50 56.10
N GLY A 359 -34.66 15.49 54.96
CA GLY A 359 -34.66 14.40 54.02
C GLY A 359 -33.82 13.19 54.45
N GLY A 360 -34.13 12.00 53.97
CA GLY A 360 -33.32 10.81 54.14
C GLY A 360 -32.04 10.85 53.31
N ALA A 361 -31.33 9.76 53.29
CA ALA A 361 -30.13 9.66 52.49
C ALA A 361 -30.45 9.69 51.00
N GLY A 362 -29.61 10.36 50.20
CA GLY A 362 -29.65 10.28 48.73
C GLY A 362 -29.11 8.94 48.25
N GLY A 363 -29.63 8.40 47.15
CA GLY A 363 -29.10 7.23 46.46
C GLY A 363 -27.76 7.51 45.83
N GLY A 364 -26.87 6.53 45.68
CA GLY A 364 -25.65 6.66 44.90
C GLY A 364 -25.93 6.63 43.41
N SER A 365 -25.10 7.29 42.60
CA SER A 365 -25.24 7.18 41.17
C SER A 365 -24.66 5.83 40.63
N GLY A 366 -25.16 5.42 39.46
CA GLY A 366 -24.60 4.31 38.70
C GLY A 366 -23.20 4.66 38.21
N GLY A 367 -22.41 3.65 37.92
CA GLY A 367 -21.17 3.82 37.19
C GLY A 367 -21.43 3.92 35.68
N ALA A 368 -20.62 4.69 34.97
CA ALA A 368 -20.68 4.73 33.51
C ALA A 368 -20.14 3.41 32.89
N GLY A 369 -20.65 3.00 31.74
CA GLY A 369 -20.12 1.86 31.00
C GLY A 369 -18.75 2.17 30.41
N GLY A 370 -18.01 1.12 30.08
CA GLY A 370 -16.75 1.23 29.36
C GLY A 370 -16.97 1.57 27.88
N CYS A 371 -15.99 2.18 27.28
CA CYS A 371 -16.05 2.50 25.85
C CYS A 371 -15.90 1.25 24.98
N GLY A 372 -16.50 1.22 23.80
CA GLY A 372 -16.28 0.21 22.80
C GLY A 372 -14.81 0.20 22.34
N GLY A 373 -14.37 -0.92 21.81
CA GLY A 373 -13.04 -1.01 21.22
C GLY A 373 -13.01 -0.49 19.79
N GLU A 374 -11.84 -0.12 19.32
CA GLU A 374 -11.64 0.24 17.91
C GLU A 374 -11.85 -0.98 17.01
N GLY A 375 -12.31 -0.75 15.74
CA GLY A 375 -12.41 -1.79 14.74
C GLY A 375 -11.03 -2.31 14.32
N GLY A 376 -10.96 -3.54 13.82
CA GLY A 376 -9.75 -4.12 13.29
C GLY A 376 -9.29 -3.38 12.03
N ARG A 377 -7.99 -3.40 11.75
CA ARG A 377 -7.44 -2.76 10.54
C ARG A 377 -7.74 -3.58 9.30
N GLY A 378 -8.01 -2.90 8.16
CA GLY A 378 -8.23 -3.58 6.87
C GLY A 378 -6.98 -4.29 6.36
N GLY A 379 -7.16 -5.42 5.68
CA GLY A 379 -6.08 -6.15 4.99
C GLY A 379 -5.69 -5.49 3.68
N GLY A 380 -4.46 -5.74 3.21
CA GLY A 380 -3.98 -5.30 1.90
C GLY A 380 -4.38 -6.25 0.78
N ASN A 381 -4.43 -5.76 -0.46
CA ASN A 381 -4.63 -6.62 -1.64
C ASN A 381 -3.44 -7.55 -1.85
N GLY A 382 -3.69 -8.73 -2.38
CA GLY A 382 -2.64 -9.59 -2.93
C GLY A 382 -2.04 -8.96 -4.19
N TYR A 383 -0.73 -9.13 -4.36
CA TYR A 383 -0.03 -8.62 -5.52
C TYR A 383 -0.36 -9.43 -6.78
N PRO A 384 -0.49 -8.80 -7.93
CA PRO A 384 -0.72 -9.50 -9.19
C PRO A 384 0.57 -10.15 -9.70
N SER A 385 0.46 -10.96 -10.75
CA SER A 385 1.57 -11.43 -11.57
C SER A 385 1.38 -10.86 -12.98
N ILE A 386 2.12 -9.81 -13.32
CA ILE A 386 1.98 -9.06 -14.56
C ILE A 386 3.27 -9.13 -15.37
N GLY A 387 3.18 -9.65 -16.60
CA GLY A 387 4.31 -9.67 -17.51
C GLY A 387 4.67 -8.26 -18.00
N ILE A 388 3.72 -7.54 -18.57
CA ILE A 388 3.93 -6.21 -19.16
C ILE A 388 2.73 -5.31 -18.88
N ILE A 389 3.00 -4.08 -18.47
CA ILE A 389 2.05 -2.97 -18.43
C ILE A 389 2.48 -1.96 -19.50
N ALA A 390 1.56 -1.54 -20.37
CA ALA A 390 1.77 -0.47 -21.33
C ALA A 390 0.68 0.58 -21.15
N LEU A 391 1.08 1.81 -20.75
CA LEU A 391 0.16 2.91 -20.47
C LEU A 391 0.32 3.99 -21.53
N HIS A 392 -0.70 4.20 -22.37
CA HIS A 392 -0.69 5.19 -23.45
C HIS A 392 0.60 5.17 -24.28
N ALA A 393 1.14 3.95 -24.51
CA ALA A 393 2.40 3.65 -25.16
C ALA A 393 2.16 2.72 -26.36
N LYS A 394 3.09 2.71 -27.30
CA LYS A 394 3.06 1.77 -28.42
C LYS A 394 3.93 0.56 -28.11
N LEU A 395 3.33 -0.62 -28.00
CA LEU A 395 4.03 -1.88 -27.78
C LEU A 395 3.81 -2.81 -28.97
N THR A 396 4.90 -3.23 -29.62
CA THR A 396 4.90 -4.25 -30.66
C THR A 396 5.61 -5.50 -30.15
N VAL A 397 4.99 -6.67 -30.29
CA VAL A 397 5.54 -7.94 -29.79
C VAL A 397 5.62 -8.93 -30.94
N ARG A 398 6.85 -9.39 -31.24
CA ARG A 398 7.12 -10.37 -32.31
C ARG A 398 7.93 -11.56 -31.77
N GLU A 399 7.53 -12.75 -32.10
CA GLU A 399 8.24 -14.01 -31.80
C GLU A 399 8.66 -14.13 -30.31
N SER A 400 7.90 -13.50 -29.43
CA SER A 400 8.20 -13.39 -28.01
C SER A 400 7.23 -14.19 -27.16
N VAL A 401 7.65 -14.54 -25.96
CA VAL A 401 6.85 -15.29 -24.99
C VAL A 401 6.67 -14.44 -23.74
N ILE A 402 5.43 -14.33 -23.27
CA ILE A 402 5.11 -13.67 -22.02
C ILE A 402 4.38 -14.69 -21.13
N GLU A 403 5.01 -15.05 -20.02
CA GLU A 403 4.47 -15.98 -19.03
C GLU A 403 4.15 -15.24 -17.73
N THR A 404 2.99 -15.54 -17.18
CA THR A 404 2.60 -15.07 -15.86
C THR A 404 2.18 -16.25 -14.98
N SER A 405 2.32 -16.08 -13.70
CA SER A 405 1.86 -17.02 -12.68
C SER A 405 0.53 -16.55 -12.06
N GLY A 406 0.11 -17.13 -10.95
CA GLY A 406 -1.08 -16.68 -10.21
C GLY A 406 -0.82 -15.40 -9.41
N GLY A 407 -1.85 -14.60 -9.18
CA GLY A 407 -1.80 -13.52 -8.19
C GLY A 407 -1.75 -14.08 -6.76
N GLY A 408 -1.26 -13.28 -5.83
CA GLY A 408 -1.27 -13.60 -4.40
C GLY A 408 -2.66 -13.40 -3.77
N PRO A 409 -2.96 -14.09 -2.64
CA PRO A 409 -4.19 -13.86 -1.90
C PRO A 409 -4.20 -12.48 -1.22
N GLY A 410 -5.38 -11.90 -1.04
CA GLY A 410 -5.53 -10.73 -0.17
C GLY A 410 -5.22 -11.07 1.29
N GLY A 411 -4.74 -10.09 2.05
CA GLY A 411 -4.52 -10.19 3.48
C GLY A 411 -5.85 -10.24 4.25
N ASN A 412 -5.88 -10.95 5.36
CA ASN A 412 -7.02 -10.94 6.27
C ASN A 412 -7.13 -9.56 6.96
N GLY A 413 -8.37 -9.17 7.31
CA GLY A 413 -8.56 -8.04 8.22
C GLY A 413 -8.09 -8.37 9.64
N GLY A 414 -7.62 -7.36 10.36
CA GLY A 414 -7.19 -7.47 11.75
C GLY A 414 -8.37 -7.61 12.72
N GLN A 415 -8.11 -8.15 13.89
CA GLN A 415 -9.08 -8.30 14.97
C GLN A 415 -9.35 -6.93 15.63
N PRO A 416 -10.60 -6.69 16.09
CA PRO A 416 -10.94 -5.46 16.77
C PRO A 416 -10.33 -5.40 18.18
N GLN A 417 -10.23 -4.21 18.70
CA GLN A 417 -9.91 -3.96 20.11
C GLN A 417 -11.05 -4.42 21.01
N GLY A 418 -10.72 -4.98 22.17
CA GLY A 418 -11.70 -5.29 23.21
C GLY A 418 -12.33 -4.05 23.81
N GLY A 419 -13.58 -4.16 24.23
CA GLY A 419 -14.26 -3.05 24.96
C GLY A 419 -13.69 -2.84 26.37
N GLY A 420 -13.84 -1.62 26.87
CA GLY A 420 -13.47 -1.24 28.24
C GLY A 420 -14.41 -1.80 29.29
N LYS A 421 -13.91 -2.00 30.51
CA LYS A 421 -14.75 -2.41 31.65
C LYS A 421 -15.64 -1.28 32.10
N GLY A 422 -16.89 -1.59 32.51
CA GLY A 422 -17.77 -0.61 33.17
C GLY A 422 -17.25 -0.16 34.53
N GLY A 423 -17.65 1.06 34.91
CA GLY A 423 -17.43 1.61 36.22
C GLY A 423 -18.37 0.98 37.27
N ARG A 424 -18.03 1.07 38.55
CA ARG A 424 -18.86 0.59 39.66
C ARG A 424 -19.85 1.69 40.06
N GLY A 425 -21.08 1.32 40.39
CA GLY A 425 -22.00 2.19 41.06
C GLY A 425 -21.47 2.58 42.47
N ALA A 426 -21.85 3.74 42.95
CA ALA A 426 -21.52 4.21 44.29
C ALA A 426 -22.63 3.88 45.28
N PRO A 427 -22.29 3.73 46.58
CA PRO A 427 -23.27 3.65 47.66
C PRO A 427 -24.11 4.96 47.80
N GLY A 428 -25.29 4.83 48.32
CA GLY A 428 -26.05 5.97 48.88
C GLY A 428 -25.33 6.62 50.07
N GLY A 429 -25.80 7.80 50.48
CA GLY A 429 -25.31 8.48 51.63
C GLY A 429 -25.56 7.69 52.95
N ALA A 430 -24.84 8.03 54.00
CA ALA A 430 -25.02 7.43 55.29
C ALA A 430 -26.46 7.67 55.83
N VAL A 431 -27.05 6.63 56.34
CA VAL A 431 -28.32 6.72 57.07
C VAL A 431 -28.01 7.36 58.41
N GLY A 432 -28.74 8.41 58.80
CA GLY A 432 -28.58 9.01 60.13
C GLY A 432 -28.77 7.96 61.21
N ASP A 433 -28.02 8.06 62.32
CA ASP A 433 -28.11 7.19 63.48
C ASP A 433 -29.41 7.39 64.28
N GLY A 434 -30.51 7.61 63.60
CA GLY A 434 -31.83 7.54 64.18
C GLY A 434 -32.18 6.09 64.47
N THR A 435 -31.66 5.59 65.57
CA THR A 435 -32.20 4.41 66.26
C THR A 435 -33.66 4.54 66.53
#